data_9063a3510dbd42cb47bf6d50280f900b
#
_entry.id   9063a3510dbd42cb47bf6d50280f900b
#
_cell.length_a   1.000
_cell.length_b   1.000
_cell.length_c   1.000
_cell.angle_alpha   90.00
_cell.angle_beta   90.00
_cell.angle_gamma   90.00
#
_symmetry.space_group_name_H-M   'P 1'
#
loop_
_entity.id
_entity.type
_entity.pdbx_description
1 polymer ?
#
loop_
_entity_poly.entity_id
_entity_poly.type
_entity_poly.pdbx_seq_one_letter_code
_entity_poly.pdbx_strand_id
1 'polypeptide(L)'
;MEMKTHYIDGAMYIGCSEEHFTTYNPANGEPLANIKQANQSDMEAAIESAKRGFEVWSAMTAIERSRILNKAVAILRERNDELAALEVADTGKPIQEAIAVDITTGADVIEYYAGLAPSLQGEQQPLNENQFFYTRREPLGICAGIGAWNYPIQIAMWKSAPALAAGNAMIFKPSEETPLTALKLAEIYSEAGLPDGVFNVVQGDYRVGQMLTVHPDIAKVSFTGESGTGKVVMGDSAKTLKQVTMELGGKSPLIVFDDAKLNDAVSAAMVANFYTQGEVCTNGTRVFVHESIYDDFVAQLKTRTEKLVVGDPLDENTQIGALISKEHESKVLSAIESAKASGATLLTGGYKVTDNGLKNGNFVAPTVFIDCDDSMSHVQQEIFGPVMSVLKFRDEAEVIERANDTDYGLAAGVFTQNLSRAHRVIHKIQAGICWVNAWGDSPAEMPVGGYKQSGIGRENGVETLKHYTQTKSVLVQLGDFESPYA
;
A
#
# COMPACT_ATOMS: atom_id res chain seq x y z
N MET A 1 26.36 16.74 1.04
CA MET A 1 25.08 16.04 0.81
C MET A 1 23.97 16.98 1.27
N GLU A 2 22.86 17.04 0.50
CA GLU A 2 21.72 17.89 0.84
C GLU A 2 21.03 17.37 2.11
N MET A 3 20.58 18.29 2.99
CA MET A 3 19.75 17.97 4.14
C MET A 3 18.30 18.14 3.75
N LYS A 4 17.51 17.07 3.79
CA LYS A 4 16.05 17.09 3.66
C LYS A 4 15.44 17.18 5.06
N THR A 5 14.41 17.98 5.19
CA THR A 5 13.76 18.27 6.47
C THR A 5 12.29 17.88 6.43
N HIS A 6 11.48 18.33 7.37
CA HIS A 6 10.04 18.12 7.38
C HIS A 6 9.35 19.13 6.46
N TYR A 7 8.08 18.88 6.14
CA TYR A 7 7.20 19.84 5.49
C TYR A 7 6.02 20.14 6.43
N ILE A 8 6.02 21.30 7.05
CA ILE A 8 5.03 21.68 8.07
C ILE A 8 4.55 23.11 7.79
N ASP A 9 3.23 23.32 7.92
CA ASP A 9 2.62 24.65 7.76
C ASP A 9 2.87 25.28 6.38
N GLY A 10 2.78 24.46 5.32
CA GLY A 10 2.93 24.92 3.93
C GLY A 10 4.37 25.17 3.47
N ALA A 11 5.37 24.83 4.26
CA ALA A 11 6.78 25.09 3.93
C ALA A 11 7.74 24.03 4.46
N MET A 12 8.96 24.01 3.91
CA MET A 12 10.05 23.22 4.47
C MET A 12 10.38 23.72 5.89
N TYR A 13 10.33 22.80 6.86
CA TYR A 13 10.55 23.08 8.28
C TYR A 13 11.82 22.38 8.76
N ILE A 14 12.80 23.16 9.20
CA ILE A 14 14.14 22.66 9.54
C ILE A 14 14.14 21.68 10.72
N GLY A 15 13.19 21.83 11.63
CA GLY A 15 13.09 21.01 12.85
C GLY A 15 14.08 21.43 13.94
N CYS A 16 13.80 20.93 15.14
CA CYS A 16 14.59 21.24 16.36
C CYS A 16 15.60 20.12 16.70
N SER A 17 15.47 18.95 16.13
CA SER A 17 16.36 17.81 16.38
C SER A 17 17.71 17.97 15.71
N GLU A 18 18.78 17.51 16.34
CA GLU A 18 20.11 17.39 15.71
C GLU A 18 20.33 16.01 15.07
N GLU A 19 19.46 15.04 15.37
CA GLU A 19 19.55 13.69 14.80
C GLU A 19 19.18 13.71 13.30
N HIS A 20 19.88 12.88 12.53
CA HIS A 20 19.57 12.64 11.12
C HIS A 20 20.01 11.23 10.73
N PHE A 21 19.48 10.73 9.63
CA PHE A 21 19.88 9.49 8.98
C PHE A 21 20.10 9.73 7.49
N THR A 22 20.74 8.79 6.81
CA THR A 22 21.05 8.91 5.38
C THR A 22 20.21 7.90 4.60
N THR A 23 19.52 8.35 3.54
CA THR A 23 18.91 7.45 2.55
C THR A 23 19.90 7.14 1.43
N TYR A 24 19.82 5.95 0.87
CA TYR A 24 20.76 5.43 -0.12
C TYR A 24 20.02 4.92 -1.37
N ASN A 25 20.65 5.09 -2.53
CA ASN A 25 20.17 4.47 -3.76
C ASN A 25 20.39 2.95 -3.70
N PRO A 26 19.32 2.13 -3.74
CA PRO A 26 19.41 0.67 -3.66
C PRO A 26 20.22 0.03 -4.79
N ALA A 27 20.26 0.68 -5.96
CA ALA A 27 20.91 0.14 -7.16
C ALA A 27 22.45 0.22 -7.14
N ASN A 28 23.02 1.17 -6.38
CA ASN A 28 24.47 1.39 -6.39
C ASN A 28 25.07 1.63 -4.99
N GLY A 29 24.23 1.79 -3.96
CA GLY A 29 24.64 2.05 -2.59
C GLY A 29 25.13 3.48 -2.34
N GLU A 30 24.95 4.40 -3.29
CA GLU A 30 25.34 5.79 -3.14
C GLU A 30 24.36 6.54 -2.23
N PRO A 31 24.83 7.42 -1.34
CA PRO A 31 23.97 8.22 -0.50
C PRO A 31 23.23 9.30 -1.32
N LEU A 32 21.91 9.40 -1.13
CA LEU A 32 21.03 10.35 -1.81
C LEU A 32 20.90 11.65 -1.04
N ALA A 33 20.53 11.57 0.24
CA ALA A 33 20.32 12.73 1.10
C ALA A 33 20.50 12.39 2.58
N ASN A 34 20.81 13.40 3.40
CA ASN A 34 20.62 13.33 4.84
C ASN A 34 19.19 13.74 5.19
N ILE A 35 18.54 13.00 6.05
CA ILE A 35 17.14 13.20 6.43
C ILE A 35 17.07 13.57 7.91
N LYS A 36 16.44 14.69 8.22
CA LYS A 36 16.27 15.15 9.61
C LYS A 36 15.34 14.19 10.35
N GLN A 37 15.74 13.74 11.52
CA GLN A 37 14.92 12.93 12.42
C GLN A 37 14.06 13.86 13.28
N ALA A 38 12.73 13.73 13.24
CA ALA A 38 11.86 14.51 14.09
C ALA A 38 11.97 14.12 15.57
N ASN A 39 11.77 15.09 16.44
CA ASN A 39 11.61 14.89 17.88
C ASN A 39 10.19 15.29 18.34
N GLN A 40 9.94 15.27 19.66
CA GLN A 40 8.63 15.62 20.21
C GLN A 40 8.22 17.07 19.88
N SER A 41 9.16 18.02 19.88
CA SER A 41 8.84 19.43 19.55
C SER A 41 8.43 19.59 18.08
N ASP A 42 9.07 18.86 17.19
CA ASP A 42 8.73 18.86 15.75
C ASP A 42 7.35 18.23 15.53
N MET A 43 7.03 17.17 16.29
CA MET A 43 5.71 16.55 16.26
C MET A 43 4.62 17.51 16.75
N GLU A 44 4.84 18.18 17.87
CA GLU A 44 3.88 19.18 18.38
C GLU A 44 3.67 20.34 17.39
N ALA A 45 4.74 20.80 16.71
CA ALA A 45 4.62 21.80 15.65
C ALA A 45 3.73 21.31 14.49
N ALA A 46 3.88 20.05 14.08
CA ALA A 46 3.04 19.45 13.04
C ALA A 46 1.57 19.28 13.50
N ILE A 47 1.33 18.90 14.74
CA ILE A 47 -0.01 18.80 15.31
C ILE A 47 -0.70 20.17 15.36
N GLU A 48 -0.02 21.20 15.87
CA GLU A 48 -0.59 22.54 15.94
C GLU A 48 -0.85 23.13 14.54
N SER A 49 0.03 22.87 13.58
CA SER A 49 -0.21 23.20 12.17
C SER A 49 -1.43 22.48 11.62
N ALA A 50 -1.54 21.16 11.86
CA ALA A 50 -2.67 20.37 11.39
C ALA A 50 -4.01 20.80 12.01
N LYS A 51 -4.04 21.26 13.26
CA LYS A 51 -5.24 21.86 13.88
C LYS A 51 -5.72 23.09 13.12
N ARG A 52 -4.82 24.03 12.85
CA ARG A 52 -5.16 25.25 12.08
C ARG A 52 -5.60 24.90 10.66
N GLY A 53 -4.87 24.01 9.99
CA GLY A 53 -5.23 23.54 8.65
C GLY A 53 -6.60 22.87 8.61
N PHE A 54 -6.90 22.04 9.60
CA PHE A 54 -8.21 21.38 9.73
C PHE A 54 -9.36 22.39 9.89
N GLU A 55 -9.22 23.41 10.72
CA GLU A 55 -10.25 24.45 10.90
C GLU A 55 -10.60 25.12 9.56
N VAL A 56 -9.60 25.48 8.76
CA VAL A 56 -9.81 26.10 7.44
C VAL A 56 -10.42 25.09 6.46
N TRP A 57 -9.83 23.89 6.34
CA TRP A 57 -10.18 22.91 5.34
C TRP A 57 -11.56 22.29 5.54
N SER A 58 -11.92 21.97 6.79
CA SER A 58 -13.22 21.42 7.14
C SER A 58 -14.38 22.41 6.95
N ALA A 59 -14.10 23.71 7.01
CA ALA A 59 -15.09 24.76 6.75
C ALA A 59 -15.33 25.02 5.24
N MET A 60 -14.42 24.57 4.35
CA MET A 60 -14.59 24.67 2.91
C MET A 60 -15.68 23.72 2.42
N THR A 61 -16.41 24.13 1.38
CA THR A 61 -17.35 23.25 0.72
C THR A 61 -16.65 22.07 0.04
N ALA A 62 -17.33 20.94 -0.09
CA ALA A 62 -16.76 19.77 -0.77
C ALA A 62 -16.31 20.08 -2.23
N ILE A 63 -17.02 20.98 -2.91
CA ILE A 63 -16.66 21.39 -4.29
C ILE A 63 -15.37 22.22 -4.34
N GLU A 64 -15.13 23.07 -3.34
CA GLU A 64 -13.88 23.82 -3.23
C GLU A 64 -12.71 22.90 -3.00
N ARG A 65 -12.85 21.93 -2.07
CA ARG A 65 -11.84 20.90 -1.83
C ARG A 65 -11.56 20.08 -3.09
N SER A 66 -12.60 19.64 -3.78
CA SER A 66 -12.52 18.90 -5.06
C SER A 66 -11.69 19.66 -6.11
N ARG A 67 -11.92 20.96 -6.26
CA ARG A 67 -11.19 21.79 -7.23
C ARG A 67 -9.69 21.88 -6.93
N ILE A 68 -9.32 21.98 -5.66
CA ILE A 68 -7.91 22.00 -5.24
C ILE A 68 -7.24 20.65 -5.48
N LEU A 69 -7.91 19.55 -5.11
CA LEU A 69 -7.38 18.21 -5.34
C LEU A 69 -7.19 17.91 -6.85
N ASN A 70 -8.14 18.34 -7.70
CA ASN A 70 -7.98 18.19 -9.16
C ASN A 70 -6.83 19.02 -9.75
N LYS A 71 -6.47 20.16 -9.16
CA LYS A 71 -5.26 20.88 -9.56
C LYS A 71 -4.01 20.11 -9.20
N ALA A 72 -3.96 19.48 -8.02
CA ALA A 72 -2.84 18.61 -7.63
C ALA A 72 -2.68 17.43 -8.61
N VAL A 73 -3.79 16.81 -9.06
CA VAL A 73 -3.78 15.76 -10.08
C VAL A 73 -3.12 16.24 -11.38
N ALA A 74 -3.48 17.44 -11.86
CA ALA A 74 -2.89 18.00 -13.08
C ALA A 74 -1.37 18.19 -12.95
N ILE A 75 -0.88 18.70 -11.81
CA ILE A 75 0.54 18.89 -11.54
C ILE A 75 1.27 17.54 -11.44
N LEU A 76 0.68 16.56 -10.76
CA LEU A 76 1.24 15.22 -10.63
C LEU A 76 1.44 14.56 -12.00
N ARG A 77 0.44 14.61 -12.87
CA ARG A 77 0.51 14.06 -14.22
C ARG A 77 1.54 14.80 -15.09
N GLU A 78 1.65 16.12 -14.97
CA GLU A 78 2.65 16.92 -15.67
C GLU A 78 4.07 16.58 -15.25
N ARG A 79 4.28 16.29 -13.95
CA ARG A 79 5.60 15.97 -13.37
C ARG A 79 5.88 14.47 -13.22
N ASN A 80 5.11 13.61 -13.89
CA ASN A 80 5.21 12.16 -13.74
C ASN A 80 6.65 11.65 -13.90
N ASP A 81 7.33 12.03 -14.98
CA ASP A 81 8.67 11.54 -15.27
C ASP A 81 9.72 12.00 -14.23
N GLU A 82 9.62 13.25 -13.76
CA GLU A 82 10.48 13.78 -12.69
C GLU A 82 10.29 13.00 -11.40
N LEU A 83 9.03 12.79 -11.00
CA LEU A 83 8.68 12.09 -9.77
C LEU A 83 9.04 10.61 -9.86
N ALA A 84 8.83 9.97 -11.00
CA ALA A 84 9.19 8.58 -11.23
C ALA A 84 10.71 8.37 -11.14
N ALA A 85 11.52 9.28 -11.68
CA ALA A 85 12.97 9.19 -11.56
C ALA A 85 13.43 9.30 -10.08
N LEU A 86 12.79 10.16 -9.29
CA LEU A 86 13.06 10.27 -7.84
C LEU A 86 12.62 9.02 -7.09
N GLU A 87 11.43 8.47 -7.41
CA GLU A 87 10.91 7.23 -6.84
C GLU A 87 11.85 6.05 -7.12
N VAL A 88 12.36 5.92 -8.35
CA VAL A 88 13.35 4.91 -8.74
C VAL A 88 14.65 5.04 -7.93
N ALA A 89 15.15 6.26 -7.78
CA ALA A 89 16.36 6.49 -6.99
C ALA A 89 16.22 6.09 -5.52
N ASP A 90 15.03 6.28 -4.96
CA ASP A 90 14.73 6.01 -3.55
C ASP A 90 14.34 4.54 -3.31
N THR A 91 13.70 3.87 -4.29
CA THR A 91 13.17 2.50 -4.14
C THR A 91 13.96 1.40 -4.84
N GLY A 92 14.70 1.72 -5.89
CA GLY A 92 15.39 0.73 -6.72
C GLY A 92 14.53 -0.01 -7.75
N LYS A 93 13.22 0.30 -7.87
CA LYS A 93 12.31 -0.33 -8.85
C LYS A 93 12.58 0.15 -10.29
N PRO A 94 12.21 -0.63 -11.33
CA PRO A 94 12.37 -0.23 -12.72
C PRO A 94 11.59 1.05 -13.08
N ILE A 95 12.21 1.94 -13.85
CA ILE A 95 11.61 3.23 -14.25
C ILE A 95 10.29 3.08 -15.00
N GLN A 96 10.13 2.03 -15.83
CA GLN A 96 8.90 1.76 -16.55
C GLN A 96 7.72 1.49 -15.61
N GLU A 97 7.98 0.84 -14.48
CA GLU A 97 6.97 0.58 -13.45
C GLU A 97 6.60 1.86 -12.70
N ALA A 98 7.59 2.66 -12.30
CA ALA A 98 7.35 3.92 -11.59
C ALA A 98 6.52 4.91 -12.44
N ILE A 99 6.84 5.06 -13.74
CA ILE A 99 6.08 5.91 -14.67
C ILE A 99 4.65 5.41 -14.85
N ALA A 100 4.48 4.10 -15.03
CA ALA A 100 3.17 3.53 -15.35
C ALA A 100 2.23 3.43 -14.12
N VAL A 101 2.79 3.26 -12.92
CA VAL A 101 1.99 2.90 -11.72
C VAL A 101 2.06 3.96 -10.63
N ASP A 102 3.25 4.27 -10.09
CA ASP A 102 3.36 4.95 -8.79
C ASP A 102 2.65 6.31 -8.77
N ILE A 103 2.99 7.19 -9.69
CA ILE A 103 2.42 8.53 -9.75
C ILE A 103 1.06 8.51 -10.45
N THR A 104 0.97 7.79 -11.56
CA THR A 104 -0.24 7.76 -12.40
C THR A 104 -1.44 7.24 -11.61
N THR A 105 -1.32 6.04 -11.00
CA THR A 105 -2.46 5.45 -10.26
C THR A 105 -2.73 6.19 -8.95
N GLY A 106 -1.70 6.77 -8.33
CA GLY A 106 -1.88 7.64 -7.16
C GLY A 106 -2.67 8.92 -7.51
N ALA A 107 -2.37 9.54 -8.65
CA ALA A 107 -3.12 10.69 -9.18
C ALA A 107 -4.57 10.31 -9.49
N ASP A 108 -4.81 9.11 -10.07
CA ASP A 108 -6.15 8.60 -10.34
C ASP A 108 -6.96 8.43 -9.05
N VAL A 109 -6.32 8.00 -7.95
CA VAL A 109 -6.98 7.92 -6.63
C VAL A 109 -7.35 9.30 -6.10
N ILE A 110 -6.48 10.31 -6.24
CA ILE A 110 -6.83 11.69 -5.85
C ILE A 110 -8.01 12.20 -6.69
N GLU A 111 -7.99 11.98 -8.01
CA GLU A 111 -9.08 12.39 -8.93
C GLU A 111 -10.41 11.73 -8.56
N TYR A 112 -10.37 10.42 -8.28
CA TYR A 112 -11.54 9.65 -7.86
C TYR A 112 -12.18 10.24 -6.59
N TYR A 113 -11.39 10.47 -5.54
CA TYR A 113 -11.91 11.03 -4.30
C TYR A 113 -12.29 12.51 -4.41
N ALA A 114 -11.60 13.29 -5.24
CA ALA A 114 -12.02 14.64 -5.57
C ALA A 114 -13.41 14.65 -6.22
N GLY A 115 -13.69 13.69 -7.11
CA GLY A 115 -15.00 13.49 -7.71
C GLY A 115 -16.07 13.04 -6.70
N LEU A 116 -15.71 12.23 -5.73
CA LEU A 116 -16.63 11.73 -4.70
C LEU A 116 -16.91 12.71 -3.56
N ALA A 117 -16.03 13.67 -3.29
CA ALA A 117 -16.18 14.59 -2.16
C ALA A 117 -17.57 15.26 -2.11
N PRO A 118 -18.15 15.78 -3.20
CA PRO A 118 -19.48 16.38 -3.18
C PRO A 118 -20.63 15.38 -2.97
N SER A 119 -20.40 14.08 -3.14
CA SER A 119 -21.42 13.03 -2.98
C SER A 119 -21.45 12.43 -1.58
N LEU A 120 -20.61 12.91 -0.65
CA LEU A 120 -20.60 12.47 0.74
C LEU A 120 -21.83 13.03 1.47
N GLN A 121 -22.88 12.23 1.53
CA GLN A 121 -24.21 12.64 2.01
C GLN A 121 -24.58 11.93 3.33
N GLY A 122 -25.49 12.55 4.07
CA GLY A 122 -26.24 11.91 5.13
C GLY A 122 -27.59 11.39 4.62
N GLU A 123 -28.36 10.82 5.53
CA GLU A 123 -29.69 10.28 5.29
C GLU A 123 -30.74 11.11 6.03
N GLN A 124 -31.97 11.14 5.54
CA GLN A 124 -33.09 11.70 6.25
C GLN A 124 -34.25 10.71 6.19
N GLN A 125 -34.87 10.42 7.36
CA GLN A 125 -35.99 9.50 7.44
C GLN A 125 -37.09 10.05 8.36
N PRO A 126 -38.36 10.15 7.89
CA PRO A 126 -39.50 10.42 8.74
C PRO A 126 -39.79 9.20 9.63
N LEU A 127 -40.09 9.41 10.92
CA LEU A 127 -40.47 8.38 11.87
C LEU A 127 -41.99 8.35 12.04
N ASN A 128 -42.61 9.54 12.18
CA ASN A 128 -44.04 9.76 12.23
C ASN A 128 -44.36 11.21 11.81
N GLU A 129 -45.60 11.65 11.97
CA GLU A 129 -46.04 13.01 11.61
C GLU A 129 -45.28 14.12 12.35
N ASN A 130 -44.77 13.82 13.54
CA ASN A 130 -44.17 14.80 14.45
C ASN A 130 -42.65 14.57 14.66
N GLN A 131 -42.07 13.56 14.00
CA GLN A 131 -40.66 13.22 14.18
C GLN A 131 -39.99 12.78 12.90
N PHE A 132 -38.78 13.22 12.72
CA PHE A 132 -37.86 12.69 11.74
C PHE A 132 -36.40 12.72 12.27
N PHE A 133 -35.52 11.94 11.70
CA PHE A 133 -34.10 12.11 11.94
C PHE A 133 -33.36 12.38 10.62
N TYR A 134 -32.19 13.00 10.74
CA TYR A 134 -31.21 13.07 9.69
C TYR A 134 -29.84 12.71 10.25
N THR A 135 -28.96 12.25 9.36
CA THR A 135 -27.55 12.01 9.67
C THR A 135 -26.65 13.00 8.93
N ARG A 136 -25.49 13.25 9.52
CA ARG A 136 -24.41 14.01 8.90
C ARG A 136 -23.16 13.16 8.90
N ARG A 137 -22.40 13.24 7.82
CA ARG A 137 -21.04 12.73 7.74
C ARG A 137 -20.08 13.89 8.06
N GLU A 138 -19.38 13.79 9.17
CA GLU A 138 -18.44 14.81 9.64
C GLU A 138 -17.01 14.27 9.57
N PRO A 139 -16.00 15.09 9.20
CA PRO A 139 -14.60 14.67 9.25
C PRO A 139 -14.20 14.27 10.67
N LEU A 140 -13.18 13.43 10.78
CA LEU A 140 -12.68 12.94 12.07
C LEU A 140 -11.83 13.98 12.79
N GLY A 141 -11.08 14.81 12.03
CA GLY A 141 -10.12 15.77 12.54
C GLY A 141 -8.73 15.59 11.91
N ILE A 142 -7.71 15.32 12.73
CA ILE A 142 -6.37 15.06 12.27
C ILE A 142 -6.17 13.56 12.08
N CYS A 143 -5.76 13.16 10.88
CA CYS A 143 -5.40 11.79 10.53
C CYS A 143 -3.88 11.64 10.45
N ALA A 144 -3.36 10.51 10.90
CA ALA A 144 -1.98 10.11 10.65
C ALA A 144 -1.92 9.09 9.50
N GLY A 145 -1.08 9.35 8.51
CA GLY A 145 -0.69 8.39 7.48
C GLY A 145 0.72 7.90 7.75
N ILE A 146 0.92 6.59 7.81
CA ILE A 146 2.26 5.98 7.96
C ILE A 146 2.48 5.09 6.73
N GLY A 147 3.45 5.48 5.91
CA GLY A 147 3.73 4.85 4.62
C GLY A 147 4.71 3.69 4.71
N ALA A 148 4.69 2.84 3.67
CA ALA A 148 5.67 1.80 3.41
C ALA A 148 6.61 2.23 2.29
N TRP A 149 7.71 1.51 2.14
CA TRP A 149 8.81 1.87 1.26
C TRP A 149 8.69 1.34 -0.18
N ASN A 150 7.75 0.42 -0.45
CA ASN A 150 7.65 -0.19 -1.78
C ASN A 150 6.92 0.68 -2.84
N TYR A 151 5.96 1.51 -2.42
CA TYR A 151 5.24 2.46 -3.26
C TYR A 151 5.06 3.80 -2.52
N PRO A 152 6.16 4.50 -2.18
CA PRO A 152 6.13 5.60 -1.21
C PRO A 152 5.19 6.74 -1.59
N ILE A 153 5.27 7.29 -2.79
CA ILE A 153 4.39 8.39 -3.21
C ILE A 153 2.94 7.92 -3.43
N GLN A 154 2.74 6.73 -4.01
CA GLN A 154 1.41 6.16 -4.22
C GLN A 154 0.68 5.95 -2.88
N ILE A 155 1.34 5.35 -1.89
CA ILE A 155 0.77 5.12 -0.56
C ILE A 155 0.45 6.45 0.13
N ALA A 156 1.30 7.47 -0.03
CA ALA A 156 1.00 8.81 0.49
C ALA A 156 -0.27 9.38 -0.14
N MET A 157 -0.47 9.21 -1.45
CA MET A 157 -1.68 9.64 -2.16
C MET A 157 -2.90 8.80 -1.77
N TRP A 158 -2.78 7.48 -1.63
CA TRP A 158 -3.89 6.60 -1.22
C TRP A 158 -4.43 6.95 0.16
N LYS A 159 -3.55 7.37 1.09
CA LYS A 159 -3.95 7.77 2.44
C LYS A 159 -4.47 9.20 2.50
N SER A 160 -3.81 10.13 1.81
CA SER A 160 -4.18 11.54 1.84
C SER A 160 -5.45 11.84 1.05
N ALA A 161 -5.66 11.21 -0.10
CA ALA A 161 -6.79 11.52 -0.97
C ALA A 161 -8.16 11.37 -0.28
N PRO A 162 -8.52 10.21 0.32
CA PRO A 162 -9.79 10.08 1.03
C PRO A 162 -9.86 10.95 2.29
N ALA A 163 -8.74 11.15 3.01
CA ALA A 163 -8.70 12.00 4.19
C ALA A 163 -9.03 13.45 3.84
N LEU A 164 -8.36 14.00 2.82
CA LEU A 164 -8.54 15.39 2.37
C LEU A 164 -9.91 15.58 1.72
N ALA A 165 -10.36 14.66 0.88
CA ALA A 165 -11.70 14.72 0.28
C ALA A 165 -12.81 14.77 1.34
N ALA A 166 -12.67 13.99 2.41
CA ALA A 166 -13.60 13.98 3.54
C ALA A 166 -13.51 15.24 4.43
N GLY A 167 -12.50 16.10 4.24
CA GLY A 167 -12.34 17.35 5.00
C GLY A 167 -11.43 17.25 6.22
N ASN A 168 -10.64 16.18 6.36
CA ASN A 168 -9.64 16.03 7.42
C ASN A 168 -8.33 16.73 7.06
N ALA A 169 -7.50 17.02 8.08
CA ALA A 169 -6.08 17.27 7.90
C ALA A 169 -5.29 15.97 8.08
N MET A 170 -4.09 15.88 7.49
CA MET A 170 -3.23 14.71 7.62
C MET A 170 -1.79 15.09 7.96
N ILE A 171 -1.20 14.32 8.89
CA ILE A 171 0.24 14.27 9.11
C ILE A 171 0.72 12.94 8.53
N PHE A 172 1.60 12.99 7.54
CA PHE A 172 2.13 11.81 6.89
C PHE A 172 3.58 11.56 7.31
N LYS A 173 3.88 10.33 7.72
CA LYS A 173 5.23 9.84 7.97
C LYS A 173 5.60 8.84 6.87
N PRO A 174 6.50 9.18 5.93
CA PRO A 174 7.02 8.20 4.99
C PRO A 174 7.90 7.16 5.70
N SER A 175 8.21 6.05 5.03
CA SER A 175 9.26 5.15 5.50
C SER A 175 10.61 5.85 5.54
N GLU A 176 11.44 5.52 6.51
CA GLU A 176 12.82 5.98 6.60
C GLU A 176 13.69 5.49 5.43
N GLU A 177 13.31 4.38 4.80
CA GLU A 177 13.99 3.85 3.59
C GLU A 177 13.71 4.71 2.35
N THR A 178 12.51 5.32 2.25
CA THR A 178 12.06 6.07 1.07
C THR A 178 11.39 7.40 1.45
N PRO A 179 12.16 8.36 1.97
CA PRO A 179 11.60 9.58 2.56
C PRO A 179 11.34 10.72 1.56
N LEU A 180 11.79 10.63 0.29
CA LEU A 180 11.97 11.79 -0.57
C LEU A 180 10.68 12.24 -1.26
N THR A 181 9.91 11.33 -1.83
CA THR A 181 8.78 11.67 -2.70
C THR A 181 7.57 12.21 -1.95
N ALA A 182 7.40 11.86 -0.66
CA ALA A 182 6.36 12.45 0.18
C ALA A 182 6.51 13.98 0.37
N LEU A 183 7.76 14.48 0.39
CA LEU A 183 8.02 15.92 0.43
C LEU A 183 7.58 16.60 -0.87
N LYS A 184 7.81 15.95 -2.02
CA LYS A 184 7.35 16.43 -3.32
C LYS A 184 5.82 16.48 -3.42
N LEU A 185 5.15 15.48 -2.88
CA LEU A 185 3.68 15.49 -2.80
C LEU A 185 3.18 16.67 -1.97
N ALA A 186 3.82 16.99 -0.83
CA ALA A 186 3.44 18.13 -0.01
C ALA A 186 3.65 19.48 -0.74
N GLU A 187 4.77 19.64 -1.46
CA GLU A 187 5.03 20.79 -2.32
C GLU A 187 3.93 20.95 -3.39
N ILE A 188 3.55 19.86 -4.05
CA ILE A 188 2.50 19.83 -5.09
C ILE A 188 1.13 20.21 -4.52
N TYR A 189 0.77 19.68 -3.34
CA TYR A 189 -0.48 20.07 -2.69
C TYR A 189 -0.52 21.57 -2.38
N SER A 190 0.55 22.15 -1.89
CA SER A 190 0.64 23.61 -1.64
C SER A 190 0.56 24.42 -2.94
N GLU A 191 1.24 23.99 -4.00
CA GLU A 191 1.17 24.62 -5.32
C GLU A 191 -0.26 24.56 -5.91
N ALA A 192 -0.99 23.48 -5.65
CA ALA A 192 -2.39 23.33 -6.05
C ALA A 192 -3.34 24.26 -5.28
N GLY A 193 -2.86 24.85 -4.16
CA GLY A 193 -3.62 25.76 -3.31
C GLY A 193 -4.26 25.08 -2.09
N LEU A 194 -3.73 23.93 -1.65
CA LEU A 194 -4.11 23.33 -0.38
C LEU A 194 -3.70 24.29 0.76
N PRO A 195 -4.60 24.64 1.70
CA PRO A 195 -4.22 25.54 2.81
C PRO A 195 -3.11 24.96 3.67
N ASP A 196 -2.28 25.86 4.21
CA ASP A 196 -1.17 25.49 5.08
C ASP A 196 -1.66 24.64 6.26
N GLY A 197 -0.89 23.61 6.61
CA GLY A 197 -1.20 22.70 7.71
C GLY A 197 -2.19 21.57 7.37
N VAL A 198 -2.89 21.59 6.24
CA VAL A 198 -3.83 20.52 5.86
C VAL A 198 -3.10 19.22 5.54
N PHE A 199 -1.92 19.30 4.94
CA PHE A 199 -1.05 18.16 4.73
C PHE A 199 0.35 18.46 5.18
N ASN A 200 0.83 17.74 6.19
CA ASN A 200 2.18 17.88 6.74
C ASN A 200 2.96 16.57 6.56
N VAL A 201 4.26 16.66 6.35
CA VAL A 201 5.17 15.50 6.28
C VAL A 201 6.21 15.59 7.38
N VAL A 202 6.25 14.58 8.24
CA VAL A 202 7.21 14.48 9.35
C VAL A 202 8.14 13.29 9.10
N GLN A 203 9.42 13.58 8.95
CA GLN A 203 10.47 12.60 8.67
C GLN A 203 10.96 11.91 9.94
N GLY A 204 11.33 10.65 9.82
CA GLY A 204 11.96 9.91 10.91
C GLY A 204 11.66 8.41 10.87
N ASP A 205 12.28 7.70 11.80
CA ASP A 205 12.16 6.26 11.97
C ASP A 205 10.87 5.85 12.73
N TYR A 206 10.83 4.62 13.23
CA TYR A 206 9.69 4.07 13.96
C TYR A 206 9.27 4.92 15.19
N ARG A 207 10.20 5.66 15.81
CA ARG A 207 9.92 6.54 16.98
C ARG A 207 8.92 7.62 16.60
N VAL A 208 9.06 8.20 15.41
CA VAL A 208 8.11 9.22 14.89
C VAL A 208 6.75 8.59 14.59
N GLY A 209 6.73 7.38 14.03
CA GLY A 209 5.50 6.62 13.86
C GLY A 209 4.78 6.39 15.20
N GLN A 210 5.52 6.03 16.24
CA GLN A 210 4.98 5.85 17.59
C GLN A 210 4.42 7.15 18.18
N MET A 211 5.09 8.30 18.00
CA MET A 211 4.55 9.58 18.42
C MET A 211 3.17 9.84 17.82
N LEU A 212 2.96 9.54 16.53
CA LEU A 212 1.67 9.68 15.87
C LEU A 212 0.62 8.72 16.44
N THR A 213 0.99 7.46 16.65
CA THR A 213 0.03 6.43 17.10
C THR A 213 -0.48 6.64 18.52
N VAL A 214 0.32 7.27 19.40
CA VAL A 214 -0.08 7.53 20.79
C VAL A 214 -0.64 8.94 21.00
N HIS A 215 -0.48 9.88 20.05
CA HIS A 215 -0.86 11.28 20.25
C HIS A 215 -2.39 11.44 20.43
N PRO A 216 -2.89 12.13 21.49
CA PRO A 216 -4.32 12.20 21.77
C PRO A 216 -5.13 12.96 20.70
N ASP A 217 -4.54 13.93 20.01
CA ASP A 217 -5.22 14.74 19.00
C ASP A 217 -5.28 14.09 17.61
N ILE A 218 -4.64 12.92 17.42
CA ILE A 218 -4.82 12.11 16.22
C ILE A 218 -6.08 11.26 16.36
N ALA A 219 -7.04 11.47 15.47
CA ALA A 219 -8.33 10.76 15.48
C ALA A 219 -8.27 9.42 14.72
N LYS A 220 -7.39 9.29 13.73
CA LYS A 220 -7.24 8.10 12.89
C LYS A 220 -5.78 7.85 12.55
N VAL A 221 -5.41 6.57 12.50
CA VAL A 221 -4.13 6.10 11.93
C VAL A 221 -4.42 5.19 10.74
N SER A 222 -3.83 5.50 9.58
CA SER A 222 -3.77 4.62 8.42
C SER A 222 -2.32 4.18 8.23
N PHE A 223 -2.06 2.89 8.38
CA PHE A 223 -0.74 2.27 8.33
C PHE A 223 -0.65 1.26 7.18
N THR A 224 0.45 1.29 6.45
CA THR A 224 0.85 0.23 5.53
C THR A 224 2.24 -0.26 5.90
N GLY A 225 2.41 -1.58 6.02
CA GLY A 225 3.69 -2.19 6.36
C GLY A 225 3.59 -3.64 6.80
N GLU A 226 4.60 -4.11 7.52
CA GLU A 226 4.67 -5.48 8.03
C GLU A 226 3.61 -5.75 9.11
N SER A 227 3.06 -6.98 9.14
CA SER A 227 2.02 -7.39 10.09
C SER A 227 2.45 -7.28 11.57
N GLY A 228 3.73 -7.53 11.87
CA GLY A 228 4.28 -7.35 13.22
C GLY A 228 4.18 -5.90 13.70
N THR A 229 4.61 -4.96 12.88
CA THR A 229 4.53 -3.53 13.15
C THR A 229 3.07 -3.05 13.21
N GLY A 230 2.20 -3.56 12.32
CA GLY A 230 0.76 -3.24 12.34
C GLY A 230 0.09 -3.59 13.68
N LYS A 231 0.44 -4.71 14.30
CA LYS A 231 -0.05 -5.10 15.63
C LYS A 231 0.37 -4.10 16.71
N VAL A 232 1.61 -3.59 16.65
CA VAL A 232 2.11 -2.56 17.58
C VAL A 232 1.34 -1.25 17.38
N VAL A 233 1.20 -0.79 16.13
CA VAL A 233 0.46 0.43 15.77
C VAL A 233 -1.00 0.36 16.25
N MET A 234 -1.66 -0.79 16.05
CA MET A 234 -3.02 -1.01 16.53
C MET A 234 -3.11 -0.97 18.07
N GLY A 235 -2.15 -1.64 18.76
CA GLY A 235 -2.09 -1.64 20.23
C GLY A 235 -1.90 -0.24 20.83
N ASP A 236 -1.02 0.57 20.23
CA ASP A 236 -0.78 1.95 20.66
C ASP A 236 -2.02 2.84 20.37
N SER A 237 -2.65 2.69 19.20
CA SER A 237 -3.86 3.42 18.82
C SER A 237 -5.06 3.16 19.73
N ALA A 238 -5.14 1.95 20.30
CA ALA A 238 -6.23 1.58 21.22
C ALA A 238 -6.26 2.44 22.51
N LYS A 239 -5.13 3.00 22.94
CA LYS A 239 -5.04 3.82 24.17
C LYS A 239 -5.92 5.07 24.14
N THR A 240 -6.24 5.57 22.94
CA THR A 240 -7.09 6.77 22.75
C THR A 240 -8.29 6.49 21.84
N LEU A 241 -8.62 5.22 21.59
CA LEU A 241 -9.76 4.77 20.77
C LEU A 241 -9.72 5.33 19.33
N LYS A 242 -8.54 5.48 18.75
CA LYS A 242 -8.40 5.95 17.36
C LYS A 242 -9.03 4.96 16.39
N GLN A 243 -9.60 5.48 15.32
CA GLN A 243 -9.92 4.66 14.17
C GLN A 243 -8.62 4.19 13.49
N VAL A 244 -8.58 2.96 13.00
CA VAL A 244 -7.41 2.41 12.31
C VAL A 244 -7.79 1.84 10.95
N THR A 245 -6.90 2.00 9.98
CA THR A 245 -6.84 1.21 8.75
C THR A 245 -5.45 0.59 8.68
N MET A 246 -5.40 -0.73 8.50
CA MET A 246 -4.17 -1.50 8.45
C MET A 246 -4.11 -2.24 7.12
N GLU A 247 -3.12 -1.92 6.29
CA GLU A 247 -2.77 -2.63 5.07
C GLU A 247 -1.44 -3.33 5.30
N LEU A 248 -1.49 -4.66 5.42
CA LEU A 248 -0.39 -5.46 5.92
C LEU A 248 0.05 -6.50 4.88
N GLY A 249 1.01 -7.33 5.25
CA GLY A 249 1.57 -8.34 4.38
C GLY A 249 0.60 -9.41 3.92
N GLY A 250 1.04 -10.22 2.96
CA GLY A 250 0.25 -11.29 2.38
C GLY A 250 1.06 -12.52 2.00
N LYS A 251 0.35 -13.63 1.80
CA LYS A 251 0.87 -14.87 1.20
C LYS A 251 -0.16 -15.40 0.21
N SER A 252 -0.45 -14.56 -0.78
CA SER A 252 -1.58 -14.73 -1.68
C SER A 252 -1.45 -15.98 -2.55
N PRO A 253 -2.54 -16.76 -2.75
CA PRO A 253 -2.55 -17.86 -3.69
C PRO A 253 -2.88 -17.37 -5.11
N LEU A 254 -2.13 -17.87 -6.10
CA LEU A 254 -2.48 -17.83 -7.51
C LEU A 254 -2.81 -19.26 -7.95
N ILE A 255 -4.06 -19.51 -8.37
CA ILE A 255 -4.57 -20.86 -8.66
C ILE A 255 -4.75 -21.03 -10.16
N VAL A 256 -4.10 -22.03 -10.76
CA VAL A 256 -4.12 -22.31 -12.20
C VAL A 256 -4.74 -23.68 -12.45
N PHE A 257 -5.95 -23.70 -12.99
CA PHE A 257 -6.67 -24.94 -13.34
C PHE A 257 -6.23 -25.50 -14.70
N ASP A 258 -6.59 -26.74 -14.93
CA ASP A 258 -6.27 -27.54 -16.10
C ASP A 258 -6.71 -26.93 -17.45
N ASP A 259 -7.78 -26.14 -17.44
CA ASP A 259 -8.35 -25.45 -18.59
C ASP A 259 -7.89 -24.01 -18.76
N ALA A 260 -6.96 -23.54 -17.92
CA ALA A 260 -6.43 -22.17 -18.02
C ALA A 260 -5.67 -21.96 -19.34
N LYS A 261 -5.70 -20.74 -19.84
CA LYS A 261 -4.76 -20.34 -20.91
C LYS A 261 -3.36 -20.29 -20.32
N LEU A 262 -2.56 -21.31 -20.63
CA LEU A 262 -1.28 -21.55 -19.98
C LEU A 262 -0.32 -20.35 -20.11
N ASN A 263 -0.24 -19.72 -21.28
CA ASN A 263 0.62 -18.56 -21.49
C ASN A 263 0.22 -17.36 -20.62
N ASP A 264 -1.08 -17.11 -20.46
CA ASP A 264 -1.61 -16.02 -19.63
C ASP A 264 -1.35 -16.31 -18.14
N ALA A 265 -1.55 -17.55 -17.71
CA ALA A 265 -1.31 -17.98 -16.34
C ALA A 265 0.18 -17.88 -15.94
N VAL A 266 1.08 -18.28 -16.84
CA VAL A 266 2.55 -18.10 -16.62
C VAL A 266 2.90 -16.61 -16.56
N SER A 267 2.34 -15.79 -17.45
CA SER A 267 2.55 -14.33 -17.42
C SER A 267 2.11 -13.71 -16.11
N ALA A 268 0.92 -14.08 -15.65
CA ALA A 268 0.37 -13.62 -14.38
C ALA A 268 1.21 -14.07 -13.18
N ALA A 269 1.70 -15.32 -13.17
CA ALA A 269 2.59 -15.81 -12.12
C ALA A 269 3.91 -15.02 -12.07
N MET A 270 4.46 -14.65 -13.22
CA MET A 270 5.66 -13.82 -13.29
C MET A 270 5.41 -12.41 -12.76
N VAL A 271 4.33 -11.75 -13.19
CA VAL A 271 3.93 -10.44 -12.67
C VAL A 271 3.67 -10.52 -11.17
N ALA A 272 2.93 -11.52 -10.71
CA ALA A 272 2.57 -11.75 -9.32
C ALA A 272 3.78 -11.99 -8.39
N ASN A 273 4.99 -12.18 -8.91
CA ASN A 273 6.15 -12.53 -8.09
C ASN A 273 7.39 -11.69 -8.38
N PHE A 274 7.47 -11.06 -9.55
CA PHE A 274 8.70 -10.39 -9.99
C PHE A 274 8.53 -8.90 -10.27
N TYR A 275 7.28 -8.42 -10.46
CA TYR A 275 6.99 -7.00 -10.57
C TYR A 275 7.47 -6.26 -9.32
N THR A 276 8.06 -5.07 -9.47
CA THR A 276 8.71 -4.34 -8.37
C THR A 276 9.68 -5.25 -7.59
N GLN A 277 10.52 -6.03 -8.29
CA GLN A 277 11.46 -7.04 -7.74
C GLN A 277 10.85 -7.93 -6.63
N GLY A 278 9.55 -8.19 -6.69
CA GLY A 278 8.84 -9.00 -5.70
C GLY A 278 8.45 -8.29 -4.40
N GLU A 279 8.65 -6.99 -4.30
CA GLU A 279 8.36 -6.17 -3.12
C GLU A 279 6.93 -5.61 -3.14
N VAL A 280 5.95 -6.49 -3.37
CA VAL A 280 4.51 -6.16 -3.45
C VAL A 280 3.72 -6.99 -2.45
N CYS A 281 2.93 -6.34 -1.61
CA CYS A 281 2.14 -6.99 -0.57
C CYS A 281 1.10 -8.00 -1.11
N THR A 282 0.56 -7.75 -2.30
CA THR A 282 -0.43 -8.62 -2.95
C THR A 282 0.18 -9.81 -3.70
N ASN A 283 1.52 -9.96 -3.73
CA ASN A 283 2.20 -10.97 -4.51
C ASN A 283 1.64 -12.38 -4.31
N GLY A 284 1.36 -13.06 -5.44
CA GLY A 284 0.86 -14.44 -5.52
C GLY A 284 1.97 -15.47 -5.36
N THR A 285 2.66 -15.44 -4.23
CA THR A 285 3.88 -16.23 -4.00
C THR A 285 3.62 -17.72 -3.81
N ARG A 286 2.37 -18.13 -3.58
CA ARG A 286 1.92 -19.52 -3.59
C ARG A 286 1.19 -19.81 -4.90
N VAL A 287 1.92 -20.29 -5.92
CA VAL A 287 1.37 -20.61 -7.23
C VAL A 287 0.92 -22.07 -7.24
N PHE A 288 -0.39 -22.30 -7.10
CA PHE A 288 -1.00 -23.63 -7.18
C PHE A 288 -1.32 -23.96 -8.64
N VAL A 289 -0.74 -25.02 -9.16
CA VAL A 289 -0.93 -25.47 -10.55
C VAL A 289 -1.54 -26.88 -10.58
N HIS A 290 -2.61 -27.06 -11.36
CA HIS A 290 -3.24 -28.37 -11.52
C HIS A 290 -2.25 -29.38 -12.07
N GLU A 291 -2.21 -30.60 -11.50
CA GLU A 291 -1.20 -31.61 -11.79
C GLU A 291 -1.07 -31.95 -13.29
N SER A 292 -2.17 -31.91 -14.04
CA SER A 292 -2.20 -32.28 -15.47
C SER A 292 -1.46 -31.30 -16.39
N ILE A 293 -1.24 -30.05 -15.97
CA ILE A 293 -0.56 -29.02 -16.74
C ILE A 293 0.73 -28.52 -16.06
N TYR A 294 1.09 -29.14 -14.94
CA TYR A 294 2.18 -28.69 -14.10
C TYR A 294 3.54 -28.67 -14.82
N ASP A 295 3.88 -29.75 -15.51
CA ASP A 295 5.18 -29.89 -16.16
C ASP A 295 5.32 -28.87 -17.31
N ASP A 296 4.27 -28.65 -18.09
CA ASP A 296 4.24 -27.64 -19.16
C ASP A 296 4.32 -26.21 -18.59
N PHE A 297 3.63 -25.96 -17.48
CA PHE A 297 3.69 -24.68 -16.76
C PHE A 297 5.11 -24.39 -16.27
N VAL A 298 5.74 -25.34 -15.58
CA VAL A 298 7.10 -25.22 -15.02
C VAL A 298 8.13 -25.01 -16.12
N ALA A 299 8.03 -25.74 -17.25
CA ALA A 299 8.95 -25.60 -18.38
C ALA A 299 8.89 -24.21 -19.02
N GLN A 300 7.66 -23.67 -19.23
CA GLN A 300 7.47 -22.32 -19.74
C GLN A 300 7.94 -21.26 -18.75
N LEU A 301 7.57 -21.41 -17.47
CA LEU A 301 7.97 -20.50 -16.40
C LEU A 301 9.50 -20.39 -16.31
N LYS A 302 10.21 -21.51 -16.29
CA LYS A 302 11.69 -21.53 -16.28
C LYS A 302 12.26 -20.74 -17.44
N THR A 303 11.85 -21.11 -18.67
CA THR A 303 12.38 -20.50 -19.90
C THR A 303 12.17 -18.99 -19.95
N ARG A 304 11.04 -18.51 -19.41
CA ARG A 304 10.70 -17.07 -19.40
C ARG A 304 11.38 -16.33 -18.25
N THR A 305 11.46 -16.93 -17.07
CA THR A 305 12.13 -16.32 -15.90
C THR A 305 13.63 -16.13 -16.16
N GLU A 306 14.29 -17.09 -16.78
CA GLU A 306 15.73 -17.00 -17.13
C GLU A 306 16.05 -15.91 -18.17
N LYS A 307 15.05 -15.33 -18.83
CA LYS A 307 15.21 -14.22 -19.79
C LYS A 307 14.97 -12.85 -19.20
N LEU A 308 14.52 -12.76 -17.95
CA LEU A 308 14.28 -11.49 -17.29
C LEU A 308 15.60 -10.71 -17.14
N VAL A 309 15.54 -9.44 -17.49
CA VAL A 309 16.70 -8.53 -17.42
C VAL A 309 16.76 -7.92 -16.02
N VAL A 310 17.78 -8.31 -15.25
CA VAL A 310 18.16 -7.66 -13.99
C VAL A 310 19.18 -6.59 -14.31
N GLY A 311 18.95 -5.34 -13.94
CA GLY A 311 19.81 -4.25 -14.36
C GLY A 311 19.63 -2.93 -13.61
N ASP A 312 20.27 -1.88 -14.15
CA ASP A 312 20.09 -0.51 -13.68
C ASP A 312 18.59 -0.14 -13.77
N PRO A 313 17.96 0.26 -12.66
CA PRO A 313 16.54 0.61 -12.66
C PRO A 313 16.17 1.77 -13.61
N LEU A 314 17.11 2.63 -13.97
CA LEU A 314 16.87 3.74 -14.91
C LEU A 314 16.99 3.30 -16.40
N ASP A 315 17.48 2.10 -16.68
CA ASP A 315 17.46 1.55 -18.05
C ASP A 315 16.04 1.04 -18.35
N GLU A 316 15.44 1.56 -19.44
CA GLU A 316 14.09 1.19 -19.89
C GLU A 316 13.91 -0.30 -20.20
N ASN A 317 15.00 -1.04 -20.44
CA ASN A 317 14.98 -2.47 -20.68
C ASN A 317 15.05 -3.32 -19.40
N THR A 318 15.34 -2.71 -18.27
CA THR A 318 15.39 -3.41 -16.98
C THR A 318 14.00 -3.84 -16.55
N GLN A 319 13.87 -5.12 -16.20
CA GLN A 319 12.61 -5.70 -15.73
C GLN A 319 12.63 -6.02 -14.23
N ILE A 320 13.82 -6.18 -13.66
CA ILE A 320 14.03 -6.45 -12.23
C ILE A 320 15.05 -5.45 -11.71
N GLY A 321 14.61 -4.65 -10.76
CA GLY A 321 15.43 -3.65 -10.10
C GLY A 321 16.15 -4.17 -8.86
N ALA A 322 16.64 -3.25 -8.02
CA ALA A 322 17.31 -3.55 -6.77
C ALA A 322 16.31 -3.64 -5.61
N LEU A 323 16.52 -4.58 -4.70
CA LEU A 323 15.80 -4.62 -3.41
C LEU A 323 16.13 -3.37 -2.58
N ILE A 324 15.18 -2.94 -1.78
CA ILE A 324 15.22 -1.65 -1.07
C ILE A 324 16.50 -1.39 -0.27
N SER A 325 17.05 -2.38 0.38
CA SER A 325 18.23 -2.22 1.23
C SER A 325 19.09 -3.48 1.30
N LYS A 326 20.34 -3.29 1.71
CA LYS A 326 21.26 -4.40 1.94
C LYS A 326 20.81 -5.35 3.05
N GLU A 327 20.13 -4.81 4.06
CA GLU A 327 19.55 -5.62 5.11
C GLU A 327 18.44 -6.50 4.55
N HIS A 328 17.56 -5.94 3.74
CA HIS A 328 16.48 -6.69 3.10
C HIS A 328 16.99 -7.71 2.09
N GLU A 329 17.99 -7.37 1.27
CA GLU A 329 18.71 -8.33 0.40
C GLU A 329 19.19 -9.55 1.20
N SER A 330 19.81 -9.31 2.37
CA SER A 330 20.29 -10.37 3.22
C SER A 330 19.18 -11.26 3.78
N LYS A 331 18.03 -10.67 4.15
CA LYS A 331 16.82 -11.41 4.58
C LYS A 331 16.28 -12.29 3.46
N VAL A 332 16.16 -11.76 2.24
CA VAL A 332 15.68 -12.51 1.07
C VAL A 332 16.61 -13.67 0.73
N LEU A 333 17.93 -13.43 0.68
CA LEU A 333 18.91 -14.50 0.43
C LEU A 333 18.90 -15.57 1.53
N SER A 334 18.74 -15.18 2.79
CA SER A 334 18.61 -16.13 3.90
C SER A 334 17.34 -16.98 3.79
N ALA A 335 16.22 -16.40 3.35
CA ALA A 335 14.98 -17.13 3.09
C ALA A 335 15.14 -18.13 1.94
N ILE A 336 15.87 -17.75 0.88
CA ILE A 336 16.21 -18.64 -0.24
C ILE A 336 17.05 -19.83 0.24
N GLU A 337 18.08 -19.60 1.04
CA GLU A 337 18.91 -20.71 1.59
C GLU A 337 18.09 -21.61 2.52
N SER A 338 17.19 -21.06 3.32
CA SER A 338 16.26 -21.83 4.15
C SER A 338 15.32 -22.69 3.30
N ALA A 339 14.83 -22.15 2.18
CA ALA A 339 13.98 -22.91 1.24
C ALA A 339 14.73 -24.10 0.63
N LYS A 340 15.98 -23.90 0.19
CA LYS A 340 16.85 -24.98 -0.30
C LYS A 340 17.06 -26.07 0.77
N ALA A 341 17.29 -25.65 2.00
CA ALA A 341 17.51 -26.57 3.12
C ALA A 341 16.24 -27.33 3.54
N SER A 342 15.04 -26.81 3.25
CA SER A 342 13.76 -27.48 3.57
C SER A 342 13.36 -28.60 2.60
N GLY A 343 14.13 -28.80 1.52
CA GLY A 343 13.90 -29.85 0.53
C GLY A 343 13.12 -29.39 -0.71
N ALA A 344 12.79 -28.10 -0.84
CA ALA A 344 12.23 -27.55 -2.07
C ALA A 344 13.27 -27.61 -3.20
N THR A 345 12.82 -27.89 -4.41
CA THR A 345 13.68 -27.94 -5.60
C THR A 345 13.83 -26.54 -6.18
N LEU A 346 15.06 -26.02 -6.20
CA LEU A 346 15.36 -24.75 -6.90
C LEU A 346 15.30 -24.96 -8.41
N LEU A 347 14.34 -24.35 -9.08
CA LEU A 347 14.17 -24.40 -10.52
C LEU A 347 15.11 -23.43 -11.26
N THR A 348 15.22 -22.19 -10.77
CA THR A 348 16.08 -21.13 -11.32
C THR A 348 16.32 -20.03 -10.28
N GLY A 349 17.33 -19.18 -10.48
CA GLY A 349 17.68 -18.07 -9.58
C GLY A 349 18.41 -18.53 -8.31
N GLY A 350 18.11 -17.88 -7.18
CA GLY A 350 18.63 -18.26 -5.87
C GLY A 350 20.02 -17.71 -5.56
N TYR A 351 20.41 -16.56 -6.13
CA TYR A 351 21.72 -15.93 -5.90
C TYR A 351 21.65 -14.40 -6.05
N LYS A 352 22.62 -13.72 -5.44
CA LYS A 352 22.87 -12.30 -5.65
C LYS A 352 23.45 -12.05 -7.04
N VAL A 353 22.92 -11.07 -7.78
CA VAL A 353 23.47 -10.65 -9.08
C VAL A 353 24.55 -9.60 -8.86
N THR A 354 25.75 -9.83 -9.41
CA THR A 354 26.91 -8.95 -9.25
C THR A 354 27.56 -8.53 -10.56
N ASP A 355 27.15 -9.14 -11.66
CA ASP A 355 27.72 -8.90 -12.99
C ASP A 355 27.26 -7.55 -13.56
N ASN A 356 27.88 -7.11 -14.62
CA ASN A 356 27.50 -5.90 -15.36
C ASN A 356 27.44 -4.60 -14.50
N GLY A 357 28.31 -4.49 -13.50
CA GLY A 357 28.37 -3.30 -12.65
C GLY A 357 27.41 -3.30 -11.44
N LEU A 358 26.62 -4.35 -11.27
CA LEU A 358 25.57 -4.43 -10.22
C LEU A 358 26.10 -4.82 -8.83
N LYS A 359 27.40 -5.01 -8.67
CA LYS A 359 28.04 -5.52 -7.44
C LYS A 359 27.70 -4.71 -6.18
N ASN A 360 27.55 -3.40 -6.30
CA ASN A 360 27.32 -2.51 -5.18
C ASN A 360 25.85 -2.34 -4.83
N GLY A 361 24.94 -2.77 -5.71
CA GLY A 361 23.50 -2.72 -5.48
C GLY A 361 22.96 -4.00 -4.85
N ASN A 362 21.67 -3.97 -4.54
CA ASN A 362 20.97 -5.02 -3.81
C ASN A 362 20.18 -5.93 -4.78
N PHE A 363 20.82 -6.53 -5.76
CA PHE A 363 20.16 -7.30 -6.82
C PHE A 363 20.10 -8.80 -6.49
N VAL A 364 18.90 -9.36 -6.52
CA VAL A 364 18.66 -10.81 -6.36
C VAL A 364 18.00 -11.35 -7.62
N ALA A 365 18.50 -12.47 -8.12
CA ALA A 365 17.94 -13.12 -9.29
C ALA A 365 16.51 -13.60 -9.02
N PRO A 366 15.57 -13.43 -9.99
CA PRO A 366 14.23 -14.03 -9.91
C PRO A 366 14.34 -15.51 -9.59
N THR A 367 13.71 -15.93 -8.50
CA THR A 367 13.91 -17.24 -7.90
C THR A 367 12.61 -18.03 -7.90
N VAL A 368 12.66 -19.26 -8.38
CA VAL A 368 11.50 -20.16 -8.42
C VAL A 368 11.84 -21.48 -7.71
N PHE A 369 11.02 -21.84 -6.74
CA PHE A 369 11.02 -23.15 -6.11
C PHE A 369 9.85 -23.99 -6.60
N ILE A 370 10.09 -25.27 -6.86
CA ILE A 370 9.10 -26.29 -7.23
C ILE A 370 9.13 -27.43 -6.21
N ASP A 371 8.18 -28.36 -6.32
CA ASP A 371 8.01 -29.48 -5.37
C ASP A 371 7.91 -29.01 -3.91
N CYS A 372 7.26 -27.85 -3.72
CA CYS A 372 7.06 -27.27 -2.40
C CYS A 372 5.94 -28.00 -1.65
N ASP A 373 6.12 -28.09 -0.32
CA ASP A 373 5.11 -28.54 0.63
C ASP A 373 4.52 -27.33 1.37
N ASP A 374 3.22 -27.38 1.69
CA ASP A 374 2.51 -26.28 2.37
C ASP A 374 3.09 -25.90 3.73
N SER A 375 3.76 -26.84 4.43
CA SER A 375 4.40 -26.61 5.73
C SER A 375 5.74 -25.88 5.65
N MET A 376 6.31 -25.72 4.46
CA MET A 376 7.62 -25.08 4.30
C MET A 376 7.54 -23.58 4.64
N SER A 377 8.52 -23.07 5.37
CA SER A 377 8.56 -21.67 5.84
C SER A 377 8.40 -20.66 4.71
N HIS A 378 9.07 -20.86 3.57
CA HIS A 378 8.96 -19.97 2.41
C HIS A 378 7.59 -20.04 1.70
N VAL A 379 6.76 -21.03 2.00
CA VAL A 379 5.36 -21.15 1.53
C VAL A 379 4.42 -20.42 2.48
N GLN A 380 4.69 -20.39 3.78
CA GLN A 380 3.83 -19.79 4.80
C GLN A 380 4.21 -18.35 5.17
N GLN A 381 5.49 -17.98 5.09
CA GLN A 381 5.99 -16.68 5.53
C GLN A 381 6.21 -15.74 4.34
N GLU A 382 5.87 -14.47 4.52
CA GLU A 382 6.15 -13.43 3.52
C GLU A 382 7.66 -13.16 3.43
N ILE A 383 8.24 -13.29 2.22
CA ILE A 383 9.66 -13.01 1.96
C ILE A 383 9.85 -11.57 1.49
N PHE A 384 8.90 -11.04 0.75
CA PHE A 384 8.88 -9.69 0.16
C PHE A 384 10.05 -9.43 -0.79
N GLY A 385 10.27 -10.38 -1.70
CA GLY A 385 11.32 -10.36 -2.70
C GLY A 385 10.98 -11.29 -3.88
N PRO A 386 11.83 -11.40 -4.91
CA PRO A 386 11.52 -12.10 -6.15
C PRO A 386 11.60 -13.63 -5.98
N VAL A 387 10.78 -14.19 -5.12
CA VAL A 387 10.78 -15.61 -4.74
C VAL A 387 9.39 -16.21 -4.86
N MET A 388 9.24 -17.14 -5.81
CA MET A 388 8.01 -17.86 -6.13
C MET A 388 8.06 -19.30 -5.63
N SER A 389 6.95 -19.79 -5.05
CA SER A 389 6.76 -21.21 -4.68
C SER A 389 5.65 -21.81 -5.55
N VAL A 390 5.97 -22.87 -6.30
CA VAL A 390 5.02 -23.57 -7.17
C VAL A 390 4.63 -24.90 -6.55
N LEU A 391 3.30 -25.10 -6.38
CA LEU A 391 2.71 -26.24 -5.70
C LEU A 391 1.74 -26.97 -6.65
N LYS A 392 1.69 -28.29 -6.58
CA LYS A 392 0.72 -29.12 -7.33
C LYS A 392 -0.60 -29.21 -6.56
N PHE A 393 -1.72 -29.26 -7.28
CA PHE A 393 -3.01 -29.67 -6.72
C PHE A 393 -3.77 -30.55 -7.71
N ARG A 394 -4.78 -31.31 -7.25
CA ARG A 394 -5.53 -32.30 -8.04
C ARG A 394 -6.97 -31.89 -8.31
N ASP A 395 -7.62 -31.24 -7.35
CA ASP A 395 -9.03 -30.89 -7.48
C ASP A 395 -9.39 -29.57 -6.78
N GLU A 396 -10.60 -29.10 -7.07
CA GLU A 396 -11.10 -27.81 -6.60
C GLU A 396 -11.21 -27.73 -5.07
N ALA A 397 -11.59 -28.81 -4.40
CA ALA A 397 -11.79 -28.82 -2.94
C ALA A 397 -10.45 -28.73 -2.22
N GLU A 398 -9.47 -29.52 -2.67
CA GLU A 398 -8.09 -29.51 -2.15
C GLU A 398 -7.47 -28.12 -2.26
N VAL A 399 -7.54 -27.50 -3.44
CA VAL A 399 -6.85 -26.21 -3.63
C VAL A 399 -7.50 -25.07 -2.84
N ILE A 400 -8.83 -25.08 -2.66
CA ILE A 400 -9.52 -24.09 -1.83
C ILE A 400 -9.09 -24.22 -0.37
N GLU A 401 -9.02 -25.43 0.17
CA GLU A 401 -8.60 -25.69 1.55
C GLU A 401 -7.16 -25.19 1.75
N ARG A 402 -6.23 -25.63 0.91
CA ARG A 402 -4.81 -25.27 0.98
C ARG A 402 -4.56 -23.77 0.74
N ALA A 403 -5.28 -23.15 -0.19
CA ALA A 403 -5.19 -21.72 -0.46
C ALA A 403 -5.59 -20.87 0.77
N ASN A 404 -6.56 -21.34 1.55
CA ASN A 404 -7.02 -20.71 2.77
C ASN A 404 -6.19 -21.03 4.02
N ASP A 405 -5.33 -22.05 3.95
CA ASP A 405 -4.50 -22.48 5.09
C ASP A 405 -3.25 -21.56 5.23
N THR A 406 -3.50 -20.38 5.69
CA THR A 406 -2.50 -19.34 6.00
C THR A 406 -3.11 -18.32 6.95
N ASP A 407 -2.27 -17.65 7.73
CA ASP A 407 -2.66 -16.54 8.60
C ASP A 407 -3.06 -15.28 7.81
N TYR A 408 -2.69 -15.21 6.54
CA TYR A 408 -2.91 -14.07 5.67
C TYR A 408 -4.21 -14.19 4.85
N GLY A 409 -4.63 -13.07 4.26
CA GLY A 409 -5.80 -13.00 3.39
C GLY A 409 -5.87 -11.70 2.61
N LEU A 410 -4.73 -11.24 2.04
CA LEU A 410 -4.71 -9.98 1.29
C LEU A 410 -5.32 -10.13 -0.09
N ALA A 411 -4.72 -10.97 -0.94
CA ALA A 411 -5.17 -11.14 -2.30
C ALA A 411 -5.23 -12.61 -2.73
N ALA A 412 -5.91 -12.88 -3.86
CA ALA A 412 -5.94 -14.16 -4.52
C ALA A 412 -6.28 -14.02 -6.02
N GLY A 413 -5.84 -14.98 -6.84
CA GLY A 413 -6.24 -15.05 -8.24
C GLY A 413 -6.54 -16.46 -8.70
N VAL A 414 -7.45 -16.60 -9.67
CA VAL A 414 -7.80 -17.86 -10.28
C VAL A 414 -7.77 -17.76 -11.80
N PHE A 415 -7.13 -18.74 -12.43
CA PHE A 415 -7.05 -18.88 -13.88
C PHE A 415 -7.78 -20.14 -14.33
N THR A 416 -8.85 -20.00 -15.10
CA THR A 416 -9.69 -21.06 -15.67
C THR A 416 -10.56 -20.49 -16.79
N GLN A 417 -10.87 -21.30 -17.81
CA GLN A 417 -11.84 -20.92 -18.84
C GLN A 417 -13.30 -21.23 -18.42
N ASN A 418 -13.50 -21.92 -17.31
CA ASN A 418 -14.82 -22.24 -16.77
C ASN A 418 -15.30 -21.13 -15.83
N LEU A 419 -16.18 -20.24 -16.33
CA LEU A 419 -16.71 -19.10 -15.57
C LEU A 419 -17.37 -19.53 -14.24
N SER A 420 -18.14 -20.62 -14.25
CA SER A 420 -18.80 -21.12 -13.04
C SER A 420 -17.79 -21.60 -12.00
N ARG A 421 -16.70 -22.26 -12.42
CA ARG A 421 -15.58 -22.65 -11.56
C ARG A 421 -14.90 -21.41 -10.97
N ALA A 422 -14.58 -20.43 -11.81
CA ALA A 422 -13.93 -19.21 -11.38
C ALA A 422 -14.66 -18.54 -10.20
N HIS A 423 -15.97 -18.29 -10.37
CA HIS A 423 -16.77 -17.68 -9.31
C HIS A 423 -16.95 -18.57 -8.08
N ARG A 424 -17.17 -19.87 -8.28
CA ARG A 424 -17.33 -20.81 -7.17
C ARG A 424 -16.07 -20.93 -6.31
N VAL A 425 -14.89 -20.90 -6.93
CA VAL A 425 -13.60 -20.94 -6.24
C VAL A 425 -13.36 -19.62 -5.51
N ILE A 426 -13.42 -18.50 -6.26
CA ILE A 426 -13.03 -17.19 -5.68
C ILE A 426 -13.94 -16.79 -4.51
N HIS A 427 -15.22 -17.14 -4.54
CA HIS A 427 -16.15 -16.88 -3.43
C HIS A 427 -15.82 -17.67 -2.15
N LYS A 428 -15.03 -18.75 -2.24
CA LYS A 428 -14.60 -19.54 -1.08
C LYS A 428 -13.21 -19.17 -0.58
N ILE A 429 -12.46 -18.40 -1.34
CA ILE A 429 -11.14 -17.94 -0.92
C ILE A 429 -11.29 -16.78 0.09
N GLN A 430 -10.53 -16.87 1.18
CA GLN A 430 -10.52 -15.89 2.27
C GLN A 430 -9.49 -14.79 1.99
N ALA A 431 -9.77 -13.96 1.00
CA ALA A 431 -8.93 -12.82 0.61
C ALA A 431 -9.80 -11.59 0.33
N GLY A 432 -9.25 -10.41 0.58
CA GLY A 432 -9.98 -9.15 0.40
C GLY A 432 -9.94 -8.62 -1.02
N ILE A 433 -8.92 -8.97 -1.81
CA ILE A 433 -8.74 -8.60 -3.21
C ILE A 433 -8.69 -9.88 -4.03
N CYS A 434 -9.55 -10.01 -5.06
CA CYS A 434 -9.60 -11.23 -5.85
C CYS A 434 -9.67 -10.93 -7.34
N TRP A 435 -8.91 -11.70 -8.14
CA TRP A 435 -8.88 -11.60 -9.59
C TRP A 435 -9.31 -12.91 -10.26
N VAL A 436 -9.95 -12.81 -11.41
CA VAL A 436 -10.30 -13.92 -12.29
C VAL A 436 -9.66 -13.67 -13.64
N ASN A 437 -8.75 -14.55 -14.07
CA ASN A 437 -7.97 -14.46 -15.31
C ASN A 437 -7.22 -13.11 -15.47
N ALA A 438 -6.83 -12.50 -14.35
CA ALA A 438 -6.08 -11.28 -14.23
C ALA A 438 -5.22 -11.31 -12.96
N TRP A 439 -4.26 -10.37 -12.82
CA TRP A 439 -3.48 -10.16 -11.61
C TRP A 439 -3.00 -8.72 -11.52
N GLY A 440 -3.12 -8.11 -10.33
CA GLY A 440 -2.44 -6.89 -9.96
C GLY A 440 -3.24 -5.59 -10.14
N ASP A 441 -4.24 -5.56 -11.02
CA ASP A 441 -5.03 -4.35 -11.25
C ASP A 441 -5.87 -3.98 -10.02
N SER A 442 -5.72 -2.73 -9.58
CA SER A 442 -6.46 -2.16 -8.45
C SER A 442 -6.88 -0.73 -8.76
N PRO A 443 -7.88 -0.52 -9.63
CA PRO A 443 -8.36 0.81 -9.95
C PRO A 443 -8.91 1.53 -8.71
N ALA A 444 -8.93 2.86 -8.74
CA ALA A 444 -9.32 3.70 -7.60
C ALA A 444 -10.73 3.39 -7.05
N GLU A 445 -11.63 2.89 -7.90
CA GLU A 445 -12.99 2.48 -7.57
C GLU A 445 -13.07 1.16 -6.82
N MET A 446 -12.05 0.32 -6.90
CA MET A 446 -12.01 -1.00 -6.30
C MET A 446 -11.47 -0.94 -4.87
N PRO A 447 -12.25 -1.35 -3.86
CA PRO A 447 -11.74 -1.40 -2.49
C PRO A 447 -10.57 -2.38 -2.36
N VAL A 448 -9.51 -1.93 -1.71
CA VAL A 448 -8.29 -2.69 -1.41
C VAL A 448 -8.20 -2.94 0.09
N GLY A 449 -7.79 -4.13 0.49
CA GLY A 449 -7.54 -4.45 1.90
C GLY A 449 -7.68 -5.93 2.22
N GLY A 450 -7.04 -6.35 3.31
CA GLY A 450 -6.91 -7.74 3.68
C GLY A 450 -8.01 -8.30 4.57
N TYR A 451 -8.08 -9.63 4.58
CA TYR A 451 -8.74 -10.46 5.60
C TYR A 451 -7.68 -10.94 6.60
N LYS A 452 -8.10 -11.58 7.68
CA LYS A 452 -7.24 -12.21 8.69
C LYS A 452 -6.13 -11.25 9.18
N GLN A 453 -4.86 -11.67 9.17
CA GLN A 453 -3.73 -10.84 9.61
C GLN A 453 -3.17 -9.91 8.51
N SER A 454 -3.81 -9.86 7.35
CA SER A 454 -3.42 -8.95 6.26
C SER A 454 -4.03 -7.56 6.36
N GLY A 455 -4.97 -7.31 7.28
CA GLY A 455 -5.42 -5.95 7.48
C GLY A 455 -6.80 -5.78 8.12
N ILE A 456 -7.12 -4.50 8.38
CA ILE A 456 -8.40 -4.03 8.91
C ILE A 456 -8.77 -2.74 8.19
N GLY A 457 -10.04 -2.61 7.80
CA GLY A 457 -10.51 -1.49 6.97
C GLY A 457 -10.24 -1.71 5.50
N ARG A 458 -10.36 -0.66 4.73
CA ARG A 458 -10.10 -0.65 3.28
C ARG A 458 -9.45 0.66 2.87
N GLU A 459 -8.62 0.60 1.83
CA GLU A 459 -8.19 1.73 1.01
C GLU A 459 -8.87 1.63 -0.35
N ASN A 460 -8.94 2.72 -1.10
CA ASN A 460 -9.66 2.85 -2.36
C ASN A 460 -11.18 2.54 -2.25
N GLY A 461 -11.91 2.73 -3.35
CA GLY A 461 -13.35 2.57 -3.38
C GLY A 461 -14.13 3.57 -2.51
N VAL A 462 -15.43 3.63 -2.71
CA VAL A 462 -16.30 4.59 -2.02
C VAL A 462 -16.40 4.32 -0.50
N GLU A 463 -16.24 3.07 -0.08
CA GLU A 463 -16.35 2.69 1.34
C GLU A 463 -15.28 3.33 2.22
N THR A 464 -14.11 3.64 1.66
CA THR A 464 -13.00 4.26 2.39
C THR A 464 -13.36 5.64 2.94
N LEU A 465 -14.22 6.41 2.26
CA LEU A 465 -14.71 7.68 2.80
C LEU A 465 -15.45 7.52 4.14
N LYS A 466 -16.09 6.38 4.38
CA LYS A 466 -16.73 6.07 5.67
C LYS A 466 -15.71 5.90 6.79
N HIS A 467 -14.50 5.44 6.46
CA HIS A 467 -13.40 5.28 7.42
C HIS A 467 -12.69 6.60 7.76
N TYR A 468 -12.94 7.67 7.00
CA TYR A 468 -12.42 9.02 7.24
C TYR A 468 -13.50 10.00 7.70
N THR A 469 -14.67 9.51 8.06
CA THR A 469 -15.80 10.29 8.60
C THR A 469 -16.45 9.61 9.78
N GLN A 470 -17.16 10.39 10.57
CA GLN A 470 -18.04 9.91 11.64
C GLN A 470 -19.49 10.34 11.38
N THR A 471 -20.44 9.52 11.81
CA THR A 471 -21.86 9.79 11.64
C THR A 471 -22.40 10.50 12.88
N LYS A 472 -23.00 11.67 12.69
CA LYS A 472 -23.83 12.33 13.70
C LYS A 472 -25.30 12.13 13.36
N SER A 473 -26.09 11.62 14.30
CA SER A 473 -27.53 11.49 14.15
C SER A 473 -28.24 12.63 14.90
N VAL A 474 -29.21 13.25 14.24
CA VAL A 474 -30.04 14.33 14.82
C VAL A 474 -31.51 13.95 14.71
N LEU A 475 -32.15 13.74 15.83
CA LEU A 475 -33.61 13.57 15.91
C LEU A 475 -34.28 14.94 16.06
N VAL A 476 -35.29 15.20 15.24
CA VAL A 476 -36.07 16.43 15.28
C VAL A 476 -37.49 16.10 15.70
N GLN A 477 -37.92 16.73 16.78
CA GLN A 477 -39.31 16.73 17.26
C GLN A 477 -40.00 17.98 16.71
N LEU A 478 -41.09 17.83 15.94
CA LEU A 478 -41.83 18.92 15.34
C LEU A 478 -43.03 19.39 16.26
N GLY A 479 -43.51 18.51 17.11
CA GLY A 479 -44.54 18.82 18.10
C GLY A 479 -43.96 19.11 19.50
N ASP A 480 -44.84 19.24 20.48
CA ASP A 480 -44.44 19.45 21.88
C ASP A 480 -43.65 18.27 22.41
N PHE A 481 -42.68 18.56 23.26
CA PHE A 481 -41.92 17.54 23.96
C PHE A 481 -42.66 17.13 25.23
N GLU A 482 -43.15 15.92 25.29
CA GLU A 482 -43.78 15.35 26.46
C GLU A 482 -42.72 14.73 27.38
N SER A 483 -42.67 15.20 28.62
CA SER A 483 -41.77 14.70 29.64
C SER A 483 -42.45 13.65 30.52
N PRO A 484 -41.86 12.52 30.84
CA PRO A 484 -42.37 11.59 31.82
C PRO A 484 -42.30 12.14 33.26
N TYR A 485 -41.68 13.31 33.44
CA TYR A 485 -41.55 14.01 34.73
C TYR A 485 -42.41 15.27 34.80
N ALA A 486 -43.32 15.46 33.84
CA ALA A 486 -44.22 16.61 33.83
C ALA A 486 -45.47 16.35 34.66
#